data_04f8fd03c4662d72297a38d5000694bd
#
_entry.id   04f8fd03c4662d72297a38d5000694bd
#
_cell.length_a   1.000
_cell.length_b   1.000
_cell.length_c   1.000
_cell.angle_alpha   90.00
_cell.angle_beta   90.00
_cell.angle_gamma   90.00
#
_symmetry.space_group_name_H-M   'P 1'
#
loop_
_entity.id
_entity.type
_entity.pdbx_description
1 polymer ?
#
loop_
_entity_poly.entity_id
_entity_poly.type
_entity_poly.pdbx_seq_one_letter_code
_entity_poly.pdbx_strand_id
1 'polypeptide(L)'
;MGAGSMNKKHLPDLSDHLTRCRKNDRLLNQYEKEVLPAIIRFFSPVKVMIFGSRVKGTATKDSDIDVIIVSESFTGIPFVRRMALVMKSARFKKHVDYLCYTPEEFERLKNTSSILRDAVGNAIEVAL
;
A
#
# COMPACT_ATOMS: atom_id res chain seq x y z
N MET A 1 -13.95 -14.27 23.21
CA MET A 1 -14.37 -14.01 23.17
C MET A 1 -14.51 -13.61 22.84
N GLY A 2 -14.08 -13.72 22.66
CA GLY A 2 -14.43 -13.34 22.42
C GLY A 2 -14.17 -13.10 21.76
N ALA A 3 -13.91 -13.31 21.65
CA ALA A 3 -13.97 -12.99 21.23
C ALA A 3 -13.84 -12.86 20.62
N GLY A 4 -13.52 -13.02 20.53
CA GLY A 4 -13.74 -12.76 20.16
C GLY A 4 -13.49 -12.68 19.56
N SER A 5 -13.40 -12.91 19.51
CA SER A 5 -13.48 -12.57 19.21
C SER A 5 -13.14 -12.25 18.84
N MET A 6 -12.87 -12.17 18.77
CA MET A 6 -12.85 -11.59 18.68
C MET A 6 -12.43 -11.38 18.39
N ASN A 7 -12.13 -11.54 18.54
CA ASN A 7 -12.01 -11.08 18.53
C ASN A 7 -11.43 -10.89 18.13
N LYS A 8 -11.17 -11.17 17.80
CA LYS A 8 -11.01 -10.83 17.64
C LYS A 8 -10.82 -10.46 17.33
N LYS A 9 -10.70 -10.32 17.17
CA LYS A 9 -10.85 -9.59 17.16
C LYS A 9 -10.54 -8.85 17.28
N HIS A 10 -10.14 -8.34 17.56
CA HIS A 10 -10.06 -7.45 17.60
C HIS A 10 -9.26 -6.59 17.61
N LEU A 11 -9.18 -6.62 17.18
CA LEU A 11 -8.48 -5.62 17.05
C LEU A 11 -8.98 -4.40 16.89
N PRO A 12 -8.74 -3.69 17.51
CA PRO A 12 -9.19 -2.50 17.86
C PRO A 12 -9.78 -1.61 16.88
N ASP A 13 -10.33 -0.61 17.34
CA ASP A 13 -11.08 0.38 16.66
C ASP A 13 -10.44 0.92 15.42
N LEU A 14 -9.14 1.15 15.46
CA LEU A 14 -8.41 1.63 14.29
C LEU A 14 -8.42 0.63 13.17
N SER A 15 -8.24 -0.63 13.53
CA SER A 15 -8.27 -1.70 12.55
C SER A 15 -9.64 -1.81 11.89
N ASP A 16 -10.71 -1.65 12.67
CA ASP A 16 -12.07 -1.66 12.14
C ASP A 16 -12.31 -0.49 11.21
N HIS A 17 -11.78 0.67 11.56
CA HIS A 17 -11.92 1.86 10.73
C HIS A 17 -11.28 1.66 9.37
N LEU A 18 -10.06 1.15 9.36
CA LEU A 18 -9.35 0.89 8.10
C LEU A 18 -10.07 -0.14 7.26
N THR A 19 -10.61 -1.17 7.89
CA THR A 19 -11.38 -2.19 7.19
C THR A 19 -12.62 -1.59 6.53
N ARG A 20 -13.30 -0.68 7.21
CA ARG A 20 -14.47 -0.03 6.64
C ARG A 20 -14.11 0.81 5.43
N CYS A 21 -13.02 1.55 5.49
CA CYS A 21 -12.57 2.35 4.36
C CYS A 21 -12.33 1.48 3.15
N ARG A 22 -11.66 0.35 3.35
CA ARG A 22 -11.38 -0.56 2.25
C ARG A 22 -12.65 -1.21 1.70
N LYS A 23 -13.60 -1.55 2.56
CA LYS A 23 -14.85 -2.16 2.13
C LYS A 23 -15.66 -1.22 1.26
N ASN A 24 -15.56 0.08 1.50
CA ASN A 24 -16.32 1.06 0.73
C ASN A 24 -15.68 1.41 -0.60
N ASP A 25 -14.48 0.91 -0.87
CA ASP A 25 -13.81 1.18 -2.14
C ASP A 25 -13.62 -0.12 -2.91
N ARG A 26 -14.50 -0.33 -3.88
CA ARG A 26 -14.49 -1.56 -4.69
C ARG A 26 -13.21 -1.71 -5.49
N LEU A 27 -12.71 -0.59 -6.01
CA LEU A 27 -11.50 -0.64 -6.82
C LEU A 27 -10.31 -1.05 -5.98
N LEU A 28 -10.22 -0.52 -4.76
CA LEU A 28 -9.15 -0.87 -3.85
C LEU A 28 -9.22 -2.35 -3.46
N ASN A 29 -10.43 -2.85 -3.17
CA ASN A 29 -10.61 -4.26 -2.86
C ASN A 29 -10.18 -5.15 -4.02
N GLN A 30 -10.54 -4.75 -5.24
CA GLN A 30 -10.18 -5.48 -6.43
C GLN A 30 -8.67 -5.48 -6.63
N TYR A 31 -8.02 -4.34 -6.41
CA TYR A 31 -6.57 -4.23 -6.49
C TYR A 31 -5.90 -5.19 -5.51
N GLU A 32 -6.37 -5.22 -4.27
CA GLU A 32 -5.80 -6.10 -3.26
C GLU A 32 -5.90 -7.57 -3.63
N LYS A 33 -6.99 -7.96 -4.27
CA LYS A 33 -7.18 -9.36 -4.67
C LYS A 33 -6.37 -9.72 -5.91
N GLU A 34 -6.33 -8.83 -6.89
CA GLU A 34 -5.77 -9.16 -8.20
C GLU A 34 -4.29 -8.85 -8.33
N VAL A 35 -3.82 -7.83 -7.66
CA VAL A 35 -2.47 -7.29 -7.89
C VAL A 35 -1.51 -7.54 -6.75
N LEU A 36 -1.94 -7.32 -5.52
CA LEU A 36 -1.05 -7.45 -4.38
C LEU A 36 -0.36 -8.81 -4.27
N PRO A 37 -1.06 -9.95 -4.54
CA PRO A 37 -0.36 -11.23 -4.48
C PRO A 37 0.82 -11.32 -5.45
N ALA A 38 0.69 -10.71 -6.63
CA ALA A 38 1.79 -10.72 -7.61
C ALA A 38 2.95 -9.85 -7.10
N ILE A 39 2.66 -8.70 -6.52
CA ILE A 39 3.70 -7.82 -5.97
C ILE A 39 4.46 -8.54 -4.86
N ILE A 40 3.74 -9.22 -3.97
CA ILE A 40 4.36 -9.96 -2.89
C ILE A 40 5.26 -11.06 -3.43
N ARG A 41 4.78 -11.77 -4.44
CA ARG A 41 5.55 -12.87 -5.03
C ARG A 41 6.79 -12.40 -5.77
N PHE A 42 6.67 -11.34 -6.60
CA PHE A 42 7.77 -10.91 -7.45
C PHE A 42 8.81 -10.08 -6.73
N PHE A 43 8.43 -9.33 -5.71
CA PHE A 43 9.33 -8.38 -5.07
C PHE A 43 9.68 -8.71 -3.63
N SER A 44 8.99 -9.67 -3.02
CA SER A 44 9.19 -10.06 -1.62
C SER A 44 9.34 -8.83 -0.72
N PRO A 45 8.39 -7.91 -0.73
CA PRO A 45 8.54 -6.65 -0.01
C PRO A 45 8.55 -6.87 1.49
N VAL A 46 9.25 -5.98 2.20
CA VAL A 46 9.22 -5.97 3.66
C VAL A 46 8.07 -5.10 4.14
N LYS A 47 7.55 -4.22 3.29
CA LYS A 47 6.44 -3.36 3.64
C LYS A 47 5.70 -2.93 2.37
N VAL A 48 4.38 -2.91 2.44
CA VAL A 48 3.53 -2.36 1.39
C VAL A 48 2.47 -1.51 2.08
N MET A 49 2.31 -0.27 1.60
CA MET A 49 1.34 0.65 2.16
C MET A 49 0.51 1.26 1.05
N ILE A 50 -0.79 1.43 1.31
CA ILE A 50 -1.70 2.09 0.38
C ILE A 50 -2.09 3.41 1.02
N PHE A 51 -2.01 4.50 0.25
CA PHE A 51 -2.26 5.83 0.80
C PHE A 51 -3.08 6.66 -0.19
N GLY A 52 -3.27 7.94 0.13
CA GLY A 52 -3.95 8.87 -0.75
C GLY A 52 -5.45 8.91 -0.56
N SER A 53 -6.15 9.50 -1.55
CA SER A 53 -7.57 9.82 -1.42
C SER A 53 -8.45 8.59 -1.23
N ARG A 54 -8.08 7.45 -1.81
CA ARG A 54 -8.89 6.24 -1.65
C ARG A 54 -8.86 5.71 -0.22
N VAL A 55 -7.76 5.92 0.49
CA VAL A 55 -7.67 5.53 1.90
C VAL A 55 -8.40 6.54 2.77
N LYS A 56 -8.29 7.83 2.43
CA LYS A 56 -8.92 8.89 3.21
C LYS A 56 -10.44 8.96 3.03
N GLY A 57 -10.98 8.27 2.02
CA GLY A 57 -12.41 8.32 1.77
C GLY A 57 -12.84 9.53 0.97
N THR A 58 -11.90 10.26 0.38
CA THR A 58 -12.19 11.45 -0.43
C THR A 58 -12.06 11.18 -1.93
N ALA A 59 -11.88 9.92 -2.31
CA ALA A 59 -11.67 9.55 -3.70
C ALA A 59 -12.94 9.74 -4.53
N THR A 60 -12.72 10.14 -5.79
CA THR A 60 -13.75 10.06 -6.81
C THR A 60 -13.48 8.80 -7.63
N LYS A 61 -14.36 8.49 -8.59
CA LYS A 61 -14.15 7.32 -9.44
C LYS A 61 -12.88 7.43 -10.28
N ASP A 62 -12.37 8.65 -10.47
CA ASP A 62 -11.18 8.88 -11.28
C ASP A 62 -9.89 8.95 -10.46
N SER A 63 -9.99 8.83 -9.14
CA SER A 63 -8.81 8.87 -8.28
C SER A 63 -7.95 7.63 -8.47
N ASP A 64 -6.63 7.84 -8.56
CA ASP A 64 -5.67 6.74 -8.67
C ASP A 64 -5.50 6.04 -7.33
N ILE A 65 -4.95 4.84 -7.39
CA ILE A 65 -4.51 4.14 -6.19
C ILE A 65 -3.03 4.49 -6.01
N ASP A 66 -2.63 4.85 -4.79
CA ASP A 66 -1.26 5.21 -4.48
C ASP A 66 -0.67 4.16 -3.55
N VAL A 67 0.46 3.58 -3.92
CA VAL A 67 1.07 2.46 -3.18
C VAL A 67 2.55 2.72 -2.96
N ILE A 68 3.01 2.47 -1.73
CA ILE A 68 4.43 2.45 -1.41
C ILE A 68 4.86 1.00 -1.26
N ILE A 69 5.93 0.62 -1.95
CA ILE A 69 6.51 -0.72 -1.84
C ILE A 69 7.94 -0.57 -1.35
N VAL A 70 8.27 -1.27 -0.27
CA VAL A 70 9.62 -1.28 0.27
C VAL A 70 10.18 -2.68 0.09
N SER A 71 11.24 -2.80 -0.71
CA SER A 71 11.80 -4.10 -1.04
C SER A 71 13.28 -4.01 -1.37
N GLU A 72 14.05 -4.99 -0.91
CA GLU A 72 15.45 -5.14 -1.29
C GLU A 72 15.61 -5.40 -2.79
N SER A 73 14.57 -5.90 -3.44
CA SER A 73 14.60 -6.18 -4.88
C SER A 73 14.87 -4.94 -5.72
N PHE A 74 14.65 -3.76 -5.17
CA PHE A 74 14.88 -2.50 -5.89
C PHE A 74 16.33 -2.02 -5.81
N THR A 75 17.18 -2.71 -5.04
CA THR A 75 18.59 -2.35 -4.92
C THR A 75 19.27 -2.39 -6.30
N GLY A 76 19.96 -1.30 -6.63
CA GLY A 76 20.67 -1.22 -7.92
C GLY A 76 19.80 -0.82 -9.09
N ILE A 77 18.50 -0.68 -8.91
CA ILE A 77 17.59 -0.24 -9.97
C ILE A 77 17.33 1.25 -9.78
N PRO A 78 17.55 2.07 -10.83
CA PRO A 78 17.27 3.51 -10.73
C PRO A 78 15.83 3.75 -10.31
N PHE A 79 15.63 4.72 -9.43
CA PHE A 79 14.32 4.99 -8.85
C PHE A 79 13.24 5.15 -9.92
N VAL A 80 13.56 5.90 -10.98
CA VAL A 80 12.59 6.18 -12.05
C VAL A 80 12.16 4.95 -12.83
N ARG A 81 12.91 3.86 -12.74
CA ARG A 81 12.57 2.62 -13.45
C ARG A 81 11.76 1.66 -12.61
N ARG A 82 11.74 1.88 -11.30
CA ARG A 82 11.09 0.93 -10.38
C ARG A 82 9.59 0.86 -10.59
N MET A 83 8.94 2.01 -10.75
CA MET A 83 7.50 2.04 -10.98
C MET A 83 7.12 1.29 -12.24
N ALA A 84 7.86 1.53 -13.33
CA ALA A 84 7.59 0.84 -14.59
C ALA A 84 7.76 -0.67 -14.45
N LEU A 85 8.75 -1.09 -13.68
CA LEU A 85 8.99 -2.52 -13.44
C LEU A 85 7.82 -3.15 -12.69
N VAL A 86 7.31 -2.47 -11.66
CA VAL A 86 6.16 -2.96 -10.91
C VAL A 86 4.93 -3.01 -11.80
N MET A 87 4.67 -1.97 -12.56
CA MET A 87 3.51 -1.92 -13.44
C MET A 87 3.54 -3.01 -14.49
N LYS A 88 4.73 -3.35 -14.97
CA LYS A 88 4.90 -4.41 -15.96
C LYS A 88 4.68 -5.79 -15.32
N SER A 89 5.11 -5.96 -14.09
CA SER A 89 5.05 -7.25 -13.39
C SER A 89 3.69 -7.53 -12.77
N ALA A 90 2.93 -6.48 -12.44
CA ALA A 90 1.67 -6.61 -11.74
C ALA A 90 0.66 -5.63 -12.34
N ARG A 91 0.05 -6.04 -13.44
CA ARG A 91 -0.84 -5.17 -14.20
C ARG A 91 -2.22 -5.05 -13.56
N PHE A 92 -2.79 -3.86 -13.71
CA PHE A 92 -4.14 -3.60 -13.25
C PHE A 92 -4.86 -2.75 -14.30
N LYS A 93 -6.18 -2.80 -14.30
CA LYS A 93 -7.00 -2.10 -15.29
C LYS A 93 -7.01 -0.58 -15.13
N LYS A 94 -6.68 -0.10 -13.94
CA LYS A 94 -6.60 1.33 -13.65
C LYS A 94 -5.17 1.70 -13.32
N HIS A 95 -4.86 2.98 -13.46
CA HIS A 95 -3.53 3.48 -13.13
C HIS A 95 -3.28 3.39 -11.63
N VAL A 96 -2.09 2.96 -11.27
CA VAL A 96 -1.62 2.91 -9.89
C VAL A 96 -0.29 3.63 -9.82
N ASP A 97 -0.16 4.55 -8.90
CA ASP A 97 1.10 5.25 -8.68
C ASP A 97 1.90 4.51 -7.63
N TYR A 98 3.11 4.11 -7.98
CA TYR A 98 3.98 3.37 -7.09
C TYR A 98 5.18 4.21 -6.66
N LEU A 99 5.42 4.26 -5.35
CA LEU A 99 6.67 4.79 -4.80
C LEU A 99 7.44 3.58 -4.29
N CYS A 100 8.57 3.30 -4.89
CA CYS A 100 9.33 2.07 -4.64
C CYS A 100 10.66 2.41 -4.00
N TYR A 101 10.89 1.88 -2.81
CA TYR A 101 12.09 2.17 -2.03
C TYR A 101 12.76 0.88 -1.58
N THR A 102 14.09 0.92 -1.43
CA THR A 102 14.76 -0.11 -0.64
C THR A 102 14.50 0.17 0.84
N PRO A 103 14.66 -0.82 1.72
CA PRO A 103 14.48 -0.59 3.15
C PRO A 103 15.35 0.56 3.68
N GLU A 104 16.58 0.65 3.22
CA GLU A 104 17.49 1.70 3.66
C GLU A 104 16.99 3.07 3.23
N GLU A 105 16.57 3.19 1.98
CA GLU A 105 16.04 4.45 1.46
C GLU A 105 14.79 4.87 2.23
N PHE A 106 13.91 3.94 2.50
CA PHE A 106 12.67 4.23 3.19
C PHE A 106 12.94 4.73 4.61
N GLU A 107 13.85 4.07 5.34
CA GLU A 107 14.18 4.49 6.70
C GLU A 107 14.79 5.88 6.73
N ARG A 108 15.61 6.21 5.74
CA ARG A 108 16.22 7.53 5.65
C ARG A 108 15.19 8.60 5.29
N LEU A 109 14.33 8.31 4.33
CA LEU A 109 13.44 9.32 3.77
C LEU A 109 12.17 9.55 4.58
N LYS A 110 11.71 8.56 5.33
CA LYS A 110 10.46 8.72 6.08
C LYS A 110 10.56 9.82 7.15
N ASN A 111 11.77 10.13 7.59
CA ASN A 111 12.00 11.16 8.61
C ASN A 111 12.38 12.51 8.01
N THR A 112 12.75 12.57 6.73
CA THR A 112 13.24 13.80 6.11
C THR A 112 12.33 14.32 5.01
N SER A 113 11.56 13.45 4.37
CA SER A 113 10.64 13.86 3.32
C SER A 113 9.27 14.15 3.91
N SER A 114 8.80 15.39 3.78
CA SER A 114 7.47 15.75 4.29
C SER A 114 6.37 15.01 3.53
N ILE A 115 6.57 14.79 2.24
CA ILE A 115 5.59 14.05 1.43
C ILE A 115 5.48 12.62 1.90
N LEU A 116 6.62 11.95 2.11
CA LEU A 116 6.61 10.56 2.54
C LEU A 116 6.08 10.42 3.97
N ARG A 117 6.45 11.35 4.85
CA ARG A 117 5.96 11.34 6.22
C ARG A 117 4.44 11.47 6.27
N ASP A 118 3.89 12.36 5.46
CA ASP A 118 2.45 12.55 5.38
C ASP A 118 1.75 11.31 4.83
N ALA A 119 2.31 10.73 3.77
CA ALA A 119 1.76 9.52 3.18
C ALA A 119 1.73 8.38 4.19
N VAL A 120 2.84 8.16 4.89
CA VAL A 120 2.94 7.08 5.89
C VAL A 120 1.95 7.28 7.03
N GLY A 121 1.77 8.54 7.46
CA GLY A 121 0.88 8.84 8.56
C GLY A 121 -0.59 8.54 8.28
N ASN A 122 -0.97 8.47 7.01
CA ASN A 122 -2.35 8.24 6.60
C ASN A 122 -2.55 6.94 5.82
N ALA A 123 -1.53 6.10 5.75
CA ALA A 123 -1.57 4.90 4.94
C ALA A 123 -2.19 3.72 5.67
N ILE A 124 -2.69 2.78 4.86
CA ILE A 124 -3.05 1.45 5.36
C ILE A 124 -1.87 0.54 5.05
N GLU A 125 -1.30 -0.08 6.07
CA GLU A 125 -0.23 -1.03 5.86
C GLU A 125 -0.82 -2.40 5.57
N VAL A 126 -0.35 -3.02 4.49
CA VAL A 126 -0.83 -4.33 4.07
C VAL A 126 -0.14 -5.40 4.92
N ALA A 127 -0.93 -6.36 5.42
CA ALA A 127 -0.36 -7.50 6.15
C ALA A 127 0.36 -8.41 5.16
N LEU A 128 1.61 -8.74 5.46
CA LEU A 128 2.45 -9.57 4.59
C LEU A 128 2.70 -10.95 5.16
#